data_467cbf7990a43f1a3e0095729dd72277
#
_entry.id   467cbf7990a43f1a3e0095729dd72277
#
_cell.length_a   1.000
_cell.length_b   1.000
_cell.length_c   1.000
_cell.angle_alpha   90.00
_cell.angle_beta   90.00
_cell.angle_gamma   90.00
#
_symmetry.space_group_name_H-M   'P 1'
#
loop_
_entity.id
_entity.type
_entity.pdbx_description
1 polymer ?
#
loop_
_entity_poly.entity_id
_entity_poly.type
_entity_poly.pdbx_seq_one_letter_code
_entity_poly.pdbx_strand_id
1 'polypeptide(L)'
;MSLSANAENWMSRLPDETFLSVVSIPGAHDAATGSGWADGMDGLGDLFARTQELTLPQLWSCGIRAFDLRPCVYEDYMNLNHGIVPTSVHFEDALRLLCDSLRANPSEFIVVHLLHETDGDQVSDAYNQRIQELLQQEEWQDCLIDFRVNLKVKDMRGKMLIISRDKYATDPTIGAFFQNWTGELNWAKQQNARIVGKRSNTARLCVQDYSDTHAPGGVEKKVEAINKVLDFSTQHKTTSSSGVYWVFNFASAYSLVESLFGIEISSSDGYRDNATHTHAAIIDYLSQNEPGPVGVILMDYAGIDQSGDFNTRGKELVEAIIANNFRYLADQSDVSSPSRQKAEDDALFTLEGKQVASPSSHKAYIRKGADGKLRKKLLKH
;
A
#
# COMPACT_ATOMS: atom_id res chain seq x y z
N MET A 1 17.02 -11.32 -14.43
CA MET A 1 17.58 -9.95 -14.27
C MET A 1 17.51 -9.62 -12.79
N SER A 2 18.63 -9.30 -12.17
CA SER A 2 18.67 -8.97 -10.73
C SER A 2 17.91 -7.68 -10.46
N LEU A 3 16.87 -7.72 -9.63
CA LEU A 3 16.06 -6.57 -9.20
C LEU A 3 16.86 -5.62 -8.26
N SER A 4 18.01 -6.05 -7.75
CA SER A 4 18.76 -5.32 -6.72
C SER A 4 19.29 -3.93 -7.12
N ALA A 5 19.36 -3.61 -8.40
CA ALA A 5 19.83 -2.29 -8.87
C ALA A 5 18.72 -1.23 -9.04
N ASN A 6 17.44 -1.58 -8.83
CA ASN A 6 16.30 -0.67 -9.08
C ASN A 6 15.26 -0.62 -7.95
N ALA A 7 15.59 -1.13 -6.75
CA ALA A 7 14.62 -1.12 -5.64
C ALA A 7 14.30 0.31 -5.17
N GLU A 8 15.26 1.23 -5.21
CA GLU A 8 15.07 2.61 -4.77
C GLU A 8 14.12 3.44 -5.65
N ASN A 9 13.97 3.08 -6.93
CA ASN A 9 13.17 3.84 -7.91
C ASN A 9 12.18 2.94 -8.69
N TRP A 10 11.68 1.88 -8.05
CA TRP A 10 10.86 0.90 -8.75
C TRP A 10 9.52 1.46 -9.24
N MET A 11 8.97 2.47 -8.54
CA MET A 11 7.72 3.09 -8.94
C MET A 11 7.84 3.94 -10.21
N SER A 12 9.06 4.34 -10.61
CA SER A 12 9.30 5.06 -11.88
C SER A 12 8.75 4.30 -13.10
N ARG A 13 8.64 2.98 -12.99
CA ARG A 13 8.14 2.08 -14.04
C ARG A 13 6.63 1.89 -14.04
N LEU A 14 5.93 2.37 -13.00
CA LEU A 14 4.46 2.27 -12.93
C LEU A 14 3.81 3.21 -13.95
N PRO A 15 2.77 2.76 -14.68
CA PRO A 15 2.02 3.64 -15.58
C PRO A 15 1.32 4.76 -14.80
N ASP A 16 1.44 6.00 -15.26
CA ASP A 16 0.90 7.19 -14.61
C ASP A 16 -0.63 7.17 -14.42
N GLU A 17 -1.35 6.54 -15.32
CA GLU A 17 -2.82 6.46 -15.28
C GLU A 17 -3.36 5.33 -14.39
N THR A 18 -2.48 4.52 -13.78
CA THR A 18 -2.86 3.46 -12.85
C THR A 18 -3.48 4.05 -11.59
N PHE A 19 -4.64 3.54 -11.17
CA PHE A 19 -5.22 3.93 -9.88
C PHE A 19 -4.35 3.44 -8.71
N LEU A 20 -4.15 4.30 -7.72
CA LEU A 20 -3.32 3.97 -6.56
C LEU A 20 -3.82 2.73 -5.80
N SER A 21 -5.13 2.56 -5.72
CA SER A 21 -5.79 1.43 -5.05
C SER A 21 -5.49 0.05 -5.64
N VAL A 22 -4.96 -0.02 -6.88
CA VAL A 22 -4.58 -1.28 -7.52
C VAL A 22 -3.06 -1.46 -7.63
N VAL A 23 -2.28 -0.60 -6.99
CA VAL A 23 -0.82 -0.78 -6.87
C VAL A 23 -0.54 -1.68 -5.66
N SER A 24 0.27 -2.71 -5.85
CA SER A 24 0.78 -3.56 -4.77
C SER A 24 1.98 -2.88 -4.12
N ILE A 25 1.87 -2.55 -2.84
CA ILE A 25 2.87 -1.74 -2.13
C ILE A 25 3.45 -2.51 -0.95
N PRO A 26 4.75 -2.86 -0.97
CA PRO A 26 5.41 -3.44 0.20
C PRO A 26 5.57 -2.40 1.30
N GLY A 27 5.26 -2.78 2.53
CA GLY A 27 5.28 -1.92 3.70
C GLY A 27 5.90 -2.56 4.93
N ALA A 28 6.38 -1.73 5.84
CA ALA A 28 6.94 -2.13 7.13
C ALA A 28 5.95 -1.81 8.25
N HIS A 29 5.59 -2.84 9.03
CA HIS A 29 4.84 -2.72 10.28
C HIS A 29 5.76 -2.20 11.37
N ASP A 30 5.28 -1.28 12.23
CA ASP A 30 6.09 -0.63 13.27
C ASP A 30 7.48 -0.19 12.77
N ALA A 31 7.49 0.58 11.70
CA ALA A 31 8.64 0.80 10.84
C ALA A 31 9.87 1.43 11.55
N ALA A 32 9.67 2.08 12.69
CA ALA A 32 10.73 2.76 13.43
C ALA A 32 11.59 1.82 14.28
N THR A 33 11.13 0.61 14.62
CA THR A 33 11.77 -0.27 15.60
C THR A 33 13.17 -0.74 15.19
N GLY A 34 13.48 -0.75 13.89
CA GLY A 34 14.81 -1.07 13.37
C GLY A 34 15.84 0.05 13.56
N SER A 35 15.41 1.25 13.92
CA SER A 35 16.30 2.40 14.17
C SER A 35 16.92 2.40 15.55
N GLY A 36 16.55 1.44 16.42
CA GLY A 36 17.01 1.36 17.80
C GLY A 36 16.03 1.99 18.77
N TRP A 37 16.44 2.09 20.03
CA TRP A 37 15.59 2.43 21.16
C TRP A 37 16.08 3.70 21.86
N ALA A 38 15.22 4.32 22.62
CA ALA A 38 15.63 5.41 23.51
C ALA A 38 16.58 4.90 24.61
N ASP A 39 17.34 5.82 25.22
CA ASP A 39 18.35 5.52 26.21
C ASP A 39 17.85 4.59 27.32
N GLY A 40 18.54 3.47 27.50
CA GLY A 40 18.23 2.47 28.53
C GLY A 40 17.12 1.47 28.17
N MET A 41 16.54 1.56 26.99
CA MET A 41 15.46 0.67 26.53
C MET A 41 15.94 -0.47 25.64
N ASP A 42 17.23 -0.54 25.26
CA ASP A 42 17.75 -1.53 24.30
C ASP A 42 17.39 -2.98 24.66
N GLY A 43 17.63 -3.40 25.90
CA GLY A 43 17.35 -4.77 26.33
C GLY A 43 15.87 -5.13 26.30
N LEU A 44 15.00 -4.18 26.67
CA LEU A 44 13.55 -4.36 26.66
C LEU A 44 13.02 -4.37 25.21
N GLY A 45 13.47 -3.43 24.41
CA GLY A 45 13.07 -3.29 23.03
C GLY A 45 13.48 -4.49 22.18
N ASP A 46 14.74 -4.94 22.32
CA ASP A 46 15.27 -6.09 21.56
C ASP A 46 14.57 -7.40 21.89
N LEU A 47 14.14 -7.59 23.12
CA LEU A 47 13.47 -8.80 23.54
C LEU A 47 11.97 -8.84 23.20
N PHE A 48 11.28 -7.69 23.26
CA PHE A 48 9.83 -7.69 23.27
C PHE A 48 9.15 -6.83 22.19
N ALA A 49 9.87 -5.90 21.58
CA ALA A 49 9.26 -4.90 20.71
C ALA A 49 9.85 -4.80 19.30
N ARG A 50 10.90 -5.55 18.98
CA ARG A 50 11.58 -5.45 17.68
C ARG A 50 10.79 -6.15 16.59
N THR A 51 10.26 -5.37 15.65
CA THR A 51 9.55 -5.84 14.46
C THR A 51 10.35 -5.59 13.17
N GLN A 52 11.37 -4.73 13.22
CA GLN A 52 12.26 -4.44 12.10
C GLN A 52 13.73 -4.45 12.56
N GLU A 53 14.64 -4.81 11.64
CA GLU A 53 16.08 -4.66 11.85
C GLU A 53 16.68 -3.53 11.01
N LEU A 54 16.01 -3.16 9.93
CA LEU A 54 16.41 -2.07 9.05
C LEU A 54 15.88 -0.74 9.54
N THR A 55 16.73 0.29 9.53
CA THR A 55 16.32 1.67 9.78
C THR A 55 15.40 2.20 8.67
N LEU A 56 14.68 3.30 8.91
CA LEU A 56 13.80 3.90 7.90
C LEU A 56 14.51 4.17 6.55
N PRO A 57 15.76 4.72 6.49
CA PRO A 57 16.48 4.86 5.23
C PRO A 57 16.80 3.51 4.54
N GLN A 58 17.15 2.49 5.33
CA GLN A 58 17.43 1.16 4.79
C GLN A 58 16.17 0.47 4.26
N LEU A 59 15.03 0.63 4.94
CA LEU A 59 13.72 0.17 4.46
C LEU A 59 13.35 0.84 3.12
N TRP A 60 13.57 2.16 3.00
CA TRP A 60 13.41 2.87 1.73
C TRP A 60 14.27 2.25 0.63
N SER A 61 15.55 2.03 0.90
CA SER A 61 16.50 1.49 -0.08
C SER A 61 16.17 0.05 -0.51
N CYS A 62 15.49 -0.73 0.35
CA CYS A 62 14.97 -2.06 0.00
C CYS A 62 13.71 -2.03 -0.88
N GLY A 63 13.10 -0.87 -1.09
CA GLY A 63 11.88 -0.74 -1.89
C GLY A 63 10.58 -0.62 -1.10
N ILE A 64 10.63 -0.51 0.22
CA ILE A 64 9.47 -0.23 1.06
C ILE A 64 8.91 1.15 0.72
N ARG A 65 7.58 1.22 0.53
CA ARG A 65 6.84 2.45 0.21
C ARG A 65 5.54 2.60 1.01
N ALA A 66 5.31 1.71 1.96
CA ALA A 66 4.31 1.93 3.00
C ALA A 66 4.99 1.83 4.38
N PHE A 67 4.69 2.77 5.28
CA PHE A 67 5.30 2.84 6.59
C PHE A 67 4.20 2.93 7.65
N ASP A 68 4.20 1.98 8.59
CA ASP A 68 3.38 2.03 9.79
C ASP A 68 4.15 2.83 10.85
N LEU A 69 3.66 4.03 11.13
CA LEU A 69 4.25 4.95 12.09
C LEU A 69 3.31 5.14 13.27
N ARG A 70 3.83 4.98 14.48
CA ARG A 70 3.04 4.98 15.72
C ARG A 70 3.53 6.00 16.74
N PRO A 71 3.11 7.27 16.60
CA PRO A 71 3.52 8.30 17.53
C PRO A 71 2.82 8.19 18.88
N CYS A 72 3.63 8.36 19.94
CA CYS A 72 3.23 8.69 21.29
C CYS A 72 3.46 10.18 21.56
N VAL A 73 2.70 10.77 22.48
CA VAL A 73 2.81 12.17 22.85
C VAL A 73 3.60 12.33 24.15
N TYR A 74 4.77 12.97 24.06
CA TYR A 74 5.59 13.41 25.18
C TYR A 74 5.33 14.90 25.48
N GLU A 75 5.89 15.46 26.55
CA GLU A 75 5.61 16.86 26.92
C GLU A 75 5.93 17.85 25.78
N ASP A 76 7.10 17.72 25.14
CA ASP A 76 7.59 18.70 24.16
C ASP A 76 7.66 18.17 22.72
N TYR A 77 7.48 16.85 22.50
CA TYR A 77 7.67 16.22 21.19
C TYR A 77 6.74 15.01 21.02
N MET A 78 6.75 14.43 19.84
CA MET A 78 6.13 13.14 19.55
C MET A 78 7.20 12.13 19.18
N ASN A 79 7.17 10.96 19.84
CA ASN A 79 8.13 9.88 19.58
C ASN A 79 7.44 8.69 18.92
N LEU A 80 8.14 7.96 18.09
CA LEU A 80 7.63 6.69 17.56
C LEU A 80 7.92 5.58 18.58
N ASN A 81 6.86 4.88 18.99
CA ASN A 81 6.94 3.82 19.98
C ASN A 81 6.41 2.50 19.40
N HIS A 82 6.72 1.40 20.09
CA HIS A 82 5.99 0.15 20.02
C HIS A 82 5.46 -0.18 21.43
N GLY A 83 4.17 0.02 21.62
CA GLY A 83 3.57 0.01 22.96
C GLY A 83 4.24 1.03 23.87
N ILE A 84 4.64 0.57 25.05
CA ILE A 84 5.35 1.41 26.05
C ILE A 84 6.83 1.63 25.73
N VAL A 85 7.38 1.00 24.68
CA VAL A 85 8.82 1.01 24.38
C VAL A 85 9.13 2.10 23.35
N PRO A 86 9.77 3.22 23.73
CA PRO A 86 10.13 4.27 22.81
C PRO A 86 11.31 3.87 21.93
N THR A 87 11.19 4.09 20.63
CA THR A 87 12.31 4.03 19.70
C THR A 87 13.21 5.26 19.82
N SER A 88 14.37 5.25 19.18
CA SER A 88 15.25 6.43 19.08
C SER A 88 14.79 7.48 18.07
N VAL A 89 13.58 7.37 17.50
CA VAL A 89 13.11 8.19 16.38
C VAL A 89 11.95 9.09 16.81
N HIS A 90 12.13 10.39 16.68
CA HIS A 90 11.04 11.34 16.80
C HIS A 90 10.16 11.28 15.53
N PHE A 91 8.87 11.48 15.69
CA PHE A 91 7.93 11.42 14.57
C PHE A 91 8.23 12.49 13.49
N GLU A 92 8.60 13.70 13.90
CA GLU A 92 8.99 14.78 12.99
C GLU A 92 10.23 14.42 12.16
N ASP A 93 11.22 13.76 12.78
CA ASP A 93 12.43 13.33 12.06
C ASP A 93 12.12 12.22 11.05
N ALA A 94 11.21 11.32 11.38
CA ALA A 94 10.72 10.32 10.42
C ALA A 94 10.02 10.99 9.22
N LEU A 95 9.14 11.97 9.45
CA LEU A 95 8.48 12.71 8.37
C LEU A 95 9.50 13.46 7.48
N ARG A 96 10.46 14.14 8.11
CA ARG A 96 11.54 14.85 7.40
C ARG A 96 12.33 13.91 6.50
N LEU A 97 12.77 12.78 7.05
CA LEU A 97 13.51 11.76 6.31
C LEU A 97 12.72 11.23 5.10
N LEU A 98 11.44 10.93 5.29
CA LEU A 98 10.58 10.42 4.22
C LEU A 98 10.31 11.49 3.14
N CYS A 99 10.09 12.76 3.54
CA CYS A 99 9.96 13.86 2.60
C CYS A 99 11.25 14.11 1.80
N ASP A 100 12.41 14.08 2.44
CA ASP A 100 13.69 14.26 1.76
C ASP A 100 13.98 13.11 0.80
N SER A 101 13.59 11.88 1.15
CA SER A 101 13.66 10.73 0.25
C SER A 101 12.78 10.92 -1.00
N LEU A 102 11.58 11.48 -0.84
CA LEU A 102 10.69 11.81 -1.96
C LEU A 102 11.22 12.94 -2.83
N ARG A 103 11.79 14.00 -2.23
CA ARG A 103 12.42 15.11 -2.95
C ARG A 103 13.61 14.64 -3.79
N ALA A 104 14.41 13.72 -3.24
CA ALA A 104 15.53 13.11 -3.95
C ALA A 104 15.09 12.13 -5.05
N ASN A 105 13.90 11.53 -4.91
CA ASN A 105 13.36 10.51 -5.82
C ASN A 105 11.92 10.85 -6.24
N PRO A 106 11.71 11.86 -7.08
CA PRO A 106 10.38 12.39 -7.38
C PRO A 106 9.47 11.45 -8.19
N SER A 107 9.97 10.31 -8.66
CA SER A 107 9.15 9.26 -9.27
C SER A 107 8.41 8.40 -8.24
N GLU A 108 8.90 8.38 -7.01
CA GLU A 108 8.38 7.54 -5.94
C GLU A 108 7.24 8.23 -5.18
N PHE A 109 6.51 7.45 -4.40
CA PHE A 109 5.51 7.94 -3.47
C PHE A 109 5.42 7.04 -2.24
N ILE A 110 4.80 7.54 -1.18
CA ILE A 110 4.67 6.84 0.10
C ILE A 110 3.21 6.80 0.53
N VAL A 111 2.82 5.69 1.16
CA VAL A 111 1.61 5.58 1.97
C VAL A 111 2.03 5.41 3.43
N VAL A 112 1.56 6.28 4.32
CA VAL A 112 1.76 6.16 5.75
C VAL A 112 0.47 5.66 6.38
N HIS A 113 0.55 4.52 7.07
CA HIS A 113 -0.42 4.10 8.06
C HIS A 113 -0.03 4.78 9.38
N LEU A 114 -0.90 5.61 9.92
CA LEU A 114 -0.66 6.33 11.17
C LEU A 114 -1.57 5.77 12.25
N LEU A 115 -0.98 5.40 13.39
CA LEU A 115 -1.69 4.91 14.57
C LEU A 115 -1.17 5.63 15.81
N HIS A 116 -2.08 6.20 16.61
CA HIS A 116 -1.72 6.75 17.91
C HIS A 116 -1.38 5.62 18.90
N GLU A 117 -0.14 5.54 19.34
CA GLU A 117 0.33 4.51 20.29
C GLU A 117 0.13 4.98 21.72
N THR A 118 -1.09 4.79 22.25
CA THR A 118 -1.53 5.39 23.52
C THR A 118 -0.85 4.83 24.76
N ASP A 119 -0.29 3.60 24.68
CA ASP A 119 0.31 2.93 25.84
C ASP A 119 1.59 3.61 26.33
N GLY A 120 2.28 4.34 25.46
CA GLY A 120 3.50 5.08 25.76
C GLY A 120 3.32 6.58 26.00
N ASP A 121 2.09 7.08 25.94
CA ASP A 121 1.82 8.51 26.06
C ASP A 121 2.12 9.09 27.46
N GLN A 122 2.69 10.28 27.48
CA GLN A 122 2.79 11.12 28.68
C GLN A 122 1.66 12.15 28.77
N VAL A 123 1.21 12.68 27.62
CA VAL A 123 0.17 13.72 27.51
C VAL A 123 -0.81 13.38 26.40
N SER A 124 -1.57 12.30 26.56
CA SER A 124 -2.46 11.76 25.52
C SER A 124 -3.47 12.77 24.95
N ASP A 125 -4.00 13.66 25.81
CA ASP A 125 -4.98 14.68 25.40
C ASP A 125 -4.43 15.69 24.39
N ALA A 126 -3.10 15.84 24.28
CA ALA A 126 -2.45 16.75 23.33
C ALA A 126 -2.35 16.18 21.90
N TYR A 127 -2.57 14.88 21.69
CA TYR A 127 -2.35 14.22 20.40
C TYR A 127 -3.06 14.92 19.24
N ASN A 128 -4.36 15.11 19.37
CA ASN A 128 -5.17 15.68 18.29
C ASN A 128 -4.70 17.07 17.86
N GLN A 129 -4.30 17.90 18.82
CA GLN A 129 -3.79 19.23 18.53
C GLN A 129 -2.42 19.15 17.85
N ARG A 130 -1.50 18.37 18.40
CA ARG A 130 -0.13 18.26 17.90
C ARG A 130 -0.05 17.68 16.50
N ILE A 131 -0.82 16.62 16.20
CA ILE A 131 -0.88 16.07 14.85
C ILE A 131 -1.39 17.12 13.85
N GLN A 132 -2.41 17.91 14.22
CA GLN A 132 -2.91 18.96 13.33
C GLN A 132 -1.89 20.07 13.10
N GLU A 133 -1.22 20.52 14.15
CA GLU A 133 -0.18 21.55 14.06
C GLU A 133 1.00 21.04 13.23
N LEU A 134 1.45 19.83 13.48
CA LEU A 134 2.57 19.21 12.76
C LEU A 134 2.29 19.09 11.28
N LEU A 135 1.16 18.48 10.92
CA LEU A 135 0.82 18.22 9.51
C LEU A 135 0.50 19.51 8.71
N GLN A 136 0.32 20.66 9.38
CA GLN A 136 0.12 21.96 8.74
C GLN A 136 1.41 22.76 8.55
N GLN A 137 2.55 22.31 9.05
CA GLN A 137 3.82 23.02 8.90
C GLN A 137 4.22 23.13 7.42
N GLU A 138 4.81 24.26 7.04
CA GLU A 138 5.23 24.53 5.67
C GLU A 138 6.25 23.50 5.16
N GLU A 139 7.04 22.93 6.06
CA GLU A 139 8.10 21.97 5.77
C GLU A 139 7.60 20.73 4.99
N TRP A 140 6.33 20.32 5.19
CA TRP A 140 5.77 19.11 4.58
C TRP A 140 4.81 19.39 3.42
N GLN A 141 4.43 20.63 3.17
CA GLN A 141 3.34 20.94 2.24
C GLN A 141 3.64 20.54 0.79
N ASP A 142 4.91 20.52 0.41
CA ASP A 142 5.34 20.08 -0.92
C ASP A 142 5.29 18.55 -1.10
N CYS A 143 5.36 17.78 -0.01
CA CYS A 143 5.35 16.32 -0.07
C CYS A 143 4.07 15.66 0.44
N LEU A 144 3.15 16.35 1.11
CA LEU A 144 1.88 15.79 1.53
C LEU A 144 0.79 15.92 0.46
N ILE A 145 -0.16 14.98 0.45
CA ILE A 145 -1.30 15.00 -0.47
C ILE A 145 -2.61 14.64 0.25
N ASP A 146 -3.70 15.32 -0.14
CA ASP A 146 -5.05 14.97 0.27
C ASP A 146 -5.53 13.68 -0.41
N PHE A 147 -6.23 12.84 0.35
CA PHE A 147 -6.87 11.67 -0.19
C PHE A 147 -7.99 12.02 -1.16
N ARG A 148 -8.01 11.33 -2.30
CA ARG A 148 -9.11 11.27 -3.25
C ARG A 148 -9.31 9.82 -3.69
N VAL A 149 -10.56 9.40 -3.82
CA VAL A 149 -10.89 8.01 -4.19
C VAL A 149 -10.28 7.58 -5.53
N ASN A 150 -10.07 8.52 -6.44
CA ASN A 150 -9.54 8.30 -7.79
C ASN A 150 -8.08 8.71 -7.96
N LEU A 151 -7.29 8.76 -6.86
CA LEU A 151 -5.86 9.01 -6.95
C LEU A 151 -5.19 8.02 -7.91
N LYS A 152 -4.32 8.55 -8.75
CA LYS A 152 -3.51 7.79 -9.69
C LYS A 152 -2.03 7.93 -9.36
N VAL A 153 -1.21 7.05 -9.92
CA VAL A 153 0.25 7.09 -9.76
C VAL A 153 0.81 8.48 -10.06
N LYS A 154 0.39 9.13 -11.15
CA LYS A 154 0.84 10.49 -11.50
C LYS A 154 0.52 11.55 -10.43
N ASP A 155 -0.59 11.40 -9.73
CA ASP A 155 -0.99 12.34 -8.66
C ASP A 155 -0.10 12.17 -7.42
N MET A 156 0.44 10.96 -7.24
CA MET A 156 1.24 10.58 -6.09
C MET A 156 2.74 10.82 -6.25
N ARG A 157 3.24 11.02 -7.46
CA ARG A 157 4.66 11.23 -7.72
C ARG A 157 5.24 12.33 -6.82
N GLY A 158 6.28 11.98 -6.03
CA GLY A 158 6.90 12.87 -5.05
C GLY A 158 6.02 13.19 -3.83
N LYS A 159 4.95 12.40 -3.56
CA LYS A 159 3.99 12.68 -2.51
C LYS A 159 3.89 11.55 -1.49
N MET A 160 3.51 11.93 -0.28
CA MET A 160 3.20 11.04 0.85
C MET A 160 1.72 11.20 1.22
N LEU A 161 0.99 10.09 1.22
CA LEU A 161 -0.40 10.01 1.65
C LEU A 161 -0.45 9.43 3.06
N ILE A 162 -0.88 10.23 4.03
CA ILE A 162 -1.07 9.80 5.41
C ILE A 162 -2.52 9.36 5.60
N ILE A 163 -2.73 8.15 6.11
CA ILE A 163 -4.04 7.61 6.47
C ILE A 163 -3.99 7.19 7.93
N SER A 164 -4.71 7.90 8.79
CA SER A 164 -4.70 7.68 10.24
C SER A 164 -5.79 6.71 10.67
N ARG A 165 -5.49 5.81 11.60
CA ARG A 165 -6.50 5.01 12.31
C ARG A 165 -7.32 5.86 13.28
N ASP A 166 -6.71 6.93 13.76
CA ASP A 166 -7.33 7.83 14.73
C ASP A 166 -7.94 9.03 14.04
N LYS A 167 -9.13 9.39 14.48
CA LYS A 167 -9.80 10.59 14.02
C LYS A 167 -9.36 11.77 14.86
N TYR A 168 -8.25 12.41 14.51
CA TYR A 168 -7.69 13.55 15.24
C TYR A 168 -8.38 14.90 14.94
N ALA A 169 -9.31 14.95 13.99
CA ALA A 169 -10.10 16.14 13.66
C ALA A 169 -11.48 15.74 13.11
N THR A 170 -12.41 16.70 13.02
CA THR A 170 -13.74 16.48 12.40
C THR A 170 -13.63 16.16 10.91
N ASP A 171 -12.74 16.86 10.22
CA ASP A 171 -12.35 16.63 8.83
C ASP A 171 -10.82 16.51 8.80
N PRO A 172 -10.21 15.57 8.07
CA PRO A 172 -8.75 15.44 8.07
C PRO A 172 -8.09 16.72 7.61
N THR A 173 -7.06 17.17 8.32
CA THR A 173 -6.25 18.34 7.94
C THR A 173 -5.58 18.10 6.62
N ILE A 174 -4.99 16.91 6.44
CA ILE A 174 -4.39 16.38 5.23
C ILE A 174 -4.57 14.86 5.22
N GLY A 175 -4.55 14.22 4.05
CA GLY A 175 -4.67 12.77 3.92
C GLY A 175 -6.09 12.24 4.19
N ALA A 176 -6.23 11.26 5.07
CA ALA A 176 -7.50 10.59 5.38
C ALA A 176 -7.51 9.91 6.75
N PHE A 177 -8.70 9.44 7.14
CA PHE A 177 -8.89 8.52 8.27
C PHE A 177 -9.39 7.17 7.81
N PHE A 178 -9.03 6.11 8.54
CA PHE A 178 -9.73 4.84 8.49
C PHE A 178 -11.02 4.90 9.34
N GLN A 179 -12.09 4.34 8.83
CA GLN A 179 -13.35 4.21 9.53
C GLN A 179 -13.80 2.76 9.54
N ASN A 180 -14.31 2.31 10.70
CA ASN A 180 -14.75 0.93 10.92
C ASN A 180 -13.65 -0.11 10.69
N TRP A 181 -12.45 0.19 11.13
CA TRP A 181 -11.34 -0.76 11.16
C TRP A 181 -11.67 -1.91 12.12
N THR A 182 -11.29 -3.12 11.77
CA THR A 182 -11.39 -4.28 12.63
C THR A 182 -10.25 -5.27 12.37
N GLY A 183 -9.68 -5.82 13.43
CA GLY A 183 -8.68 -6.87 13.40
C GLY A 183 -9.28 -8.29 13.39
N GLU A 184 -10.60 -8.46 13.14
CA GLU A 184 -11.20 -9.78 13.15
C GLU A 184 -10.78 -10.63 11.94
N LEU A 185 -10.62 -11.93 12.17
CA LEU A 185 -10.30 -12.91 11.13
C LEU A 185 -11.32 -12.92 9.99
N ASN A 186 -12.62 -12.72 10.29
CA ASN A 186 -13.67 -12.66 9.29
C ASN A 186 -13.74 -11.27 8.65
N TRP A 187 -12.90 -11.04 7.64
CA TRP A 187 -12.85 -9.77 6.89
C TRP A 187 -14.16 -9.40 6.18
N ALA A 188 -15.05 -10.35 5.91
CA ALA A 188 -16.33 -10.07 5.30
C ALA A 188 -17.23 -9.14 6.16
N LYS A 189 -17.04 -9.12 7.47
CA LYS A 189 -17.68 -8.15 8.35
C LYS A 189 -17.18 -6.72 8.15
N GLN A 190 -16.03 -6.56 7.49
CA GLN A 190 -15.42 -5.26 7.24
C GLN A 190 -15.97 -4.55 6.00
N GLN A 191 -17.02 -5.04 5.37
CA GLN A 191 -17.64 -4.40 4.18
C GLN A 191 -18.02 -2.93 4.39
N ASN A 192 -18.18 -2.51 5.65
CA ASN A 192 -18.46 -1.12 6.02
C ASN A 192 -17.19 -0.30 6.32
N ALA A 193 -16.01 -0.90 6.27
CA ALA A 193 -14.78 -0.16 6.45
C ALA A 193 -14.55 0.81 5.27
N ARG A 194 -14.03 1.99 5.60
CA ARG A 194 -13.82 3.09 4.64
C ARG A 194 -12.49 3.80 4.91
N ILE A 195 -11.96 4.38 3.86
CA ILE A 195 -11.02 5.50 3.96
C ILE A 195 -11.84 6.76 3.73
N VAL A 196 -11.72 7.73 4.63
CA VAL A 196 -12.48 8.99 4.62
C VAL A 196 -11.52 10.16 4.53
N GLY A 197 -11.46 10.81 3.40
CA GLY A 197 -10.73 12.05 3.16
C GLY A 197 -11.59 13.29 3.36
N LYS A 198 -11.00 14.46 3.11
CA LYS A 198 -11.67 15.77 3.18
C LYS A 198 -12.98 15.80 2.39
N ARG A 199 -13.96 16.53 2.91
CA ARG A 199 -15.27 16.73 2.28
C ARG A 199 -15.96 15.41 1.93
N SER A 200 -15.83 14.42 2.83
CA SER A 200 -16.44 13.09 2.66
C SER A 200 -16.01 12.34 1.39
N ASN A 201 -14.83 12.62 0.87
CA ASN A 201 -14.25 11.84 -0.22
C ASN A 201 -13.88 10.45 0.31
N THR A 202 -14.66 9.42 -0.02
CA THR A 202 -14.57 8.12 0.62
C THR A 202 -14.29 7.00 -0.37
N ALA A 203 -13.47 6.02 0.04
CA ALA A 203 -13.30 4.75 -0.64
C ALA A 203 -13.69 3.59 0.27
N ARG A 204 -14.05 2.46 -0.34
CA ARG A 204 -14.20 1.20 0.39
C ARG A 204 -12.84 0.69 0.83
N LEU A 205 -12.80 0.08 2.02
CA LEU A 205 -11.61 -0.53 2.57
C LEU A 205 -11.88 -2.01 2.84
N CYS A 206 -10.93 -2.84 2.42
CA CYS A 206 -10.81 -4.22 2.84
C CYS A 206 -9.51 -4.33 3.65
N VAL A 207 -9.60 -4.74 4.90
CA VAL A 207 -8.46 -4.85 5.80
C VAL A 207 -8.42 -6.23 6.45
N GLN A 208 -7.22 -6.78 6.58
CA GLN A 208 -6.91 -7.90 7.45
C GLN A 208 -5.82 -7.46 8.43
N ASP A 209 -6.16 -7.45 9.70
CA ASP A 209 -5.29 -7.09 10.82
C ASP A 209 -5.48 -8.11 11.98
N TYR A 210 -5.61 -9.39 11.62
CA TYR A 210 -5.62 -10.47 12.61
C TYR A 210 -4.20 -10.65 13.15
N SER A 211 -3.95 -10.11 14.34
CA SER A 211 -2.59 -9.97 14.87
C SER A 211 -2.23 -11.02 15.92
N ASP A 212 -3.22 -11.56 16.66
CA ASP A 212 -2.98 -12.49 17.76
C ASP A 212 -2.93 -13.94 17.28
N THR A 213 -1.72 -14.48 17.15
CA THR A 213 -1.51 -15.90 16.82
C THR A 213 -1.39 -16.81 18.04
N HIS A 214 -1.51 -16.26 19.27
CA HIS A 214 -1.64 -17.06 20.50
C HIS A 214 -3.02 -17.73 20.60
N ALA A 215 -4.05 -17.13 20.01
CA ALA A 215 -5.40 -17.69 19.99
C ALA A 215 -5.45 -19.07 19.31
N PRO A 216 -6.42 -19.95 19.67
CA PRO A 216 -6.52 -21.27 19.07
C PRO A 216 -6.58 -21.28 17.54
N GLY A 217 -5.65 -22.00 16.91
CA GLY A 217 -5.46 -22.05 15.46
C GLY A 217 -4.24 -21.27 14.99
N GLY A 218 -3.63 -20.46 15.88
CA GLY A 218 -2.30 -19.92 15.69
C GLY A 218 -2.07 -19.21 14.37
N VAL A 219 -0.85 -19.36 13.84
CA VAL A 219 -0.39 -18.77 12.59
C VAL A 219 -1.15 -19.30 11.37
N GLU A 220 -1.70 -20.50 11.41
CA GLU A 220 -2.49 -21.06 10.30
C GLU A 220 -3.74 -20.22 10.02
N LYS A 221 -4.44 -19.76 11.07
CA LYS A 221 -5.58 -18.83 10.91
C LYS A 221 -5.15 -17.47 10.38
N LYS A 222 -3.97 -17.01 10.80
CA LYS A 222 -3.38 -15.77 10.25
C LYS A 222 -3.14 -15.92 8.76
N VAL A 223 -2.50 -17.01 8.32
CA VAL A 223 -2.26 -17.31 6.90
C VAL A 223 -3.57 -17.44 6.13
N GLU A 224 -4.59 -18.10 6.70
CA GLU A 224 -5.92 -18.18 6.09
C GLU A 224 -6.55 -16.80 5.89
N ALA A 225 -6.46 -15.92 6.89
CA ALA A 225 -6.97 -14.54 6.83
C ALA A 225 -6.23 -13.72 5.76
N ILE A 226 -4.91 -13.83 5.67
CA ILE A 226 -4.08 -13.21 4.64
C ILE A 226 -4.55 -13.65 3.25
N ASN A 227 -4.64 -14.96 3.02
CA ASN A 227 -5.00 -15.52 1.72
C ASN A 227 -6.42 -15.10 1.28
N LYS A 228 -7.39 -15.05 2.18
CA LYS A 228 -8.75 -14.56 1.89
C LYS A 228 -8.74 -13.12 1.36
N VAL A 229 -7.89 -12.27 1.93
CA VAL A 229 -7.77 -10.87 1.47
C VAL A 229 -7.00 -10.78 0.15
N LEU A 230 -5.99 -11.62 -0.06
CA LEU A 230 -5.28 -11.71 -1.34
C LEU A 230 -6.23 -12.14 -2.46
N ASP A 231 -7.04 -13.19 -2.23
CA ASP A 231 -8.06 -13.66 -3.19
C ASP A 231 -9.07 -12.55 -3.51
N PHE A 232 -9.56 -11.87 -2.50
CA PHE A 232 -10.47 -10.73 -2.71
C PHE A 232 -9.80 -9.63 -3.52
N SER A 233 -8.57 -9.23 -3.18
CA SER A 233 -7.86 -8.14 -3.85
C SER A 233 -7.60 -8.44 -5.32
N THR A 234 -7.11 -9.64 -5.63
CA THR A 234 -6.78 -10.04 -7.00
C THR A 234 -8.02 -10.17 -7.90
N GLN A 235 -9.18 -10.53 -7.33
CA GLN A 235 -10.45 -10.59 -8.06
C GLN A 235 -11.02 -9.20 -8.39
N HIS A 236 -10.73 -8.19 -7.59
CA HIS A 236 -11.26 -6.83 -7.75
C HIS A 236 -10.33 -5.93 -8.58
N LYS A 237 -9.72 -6.46 -9.61
CA LYS A 237 -8.94 -5.70 -10.60
C LYS A 237 -9.84 -4.65 -11.25
N THR A 238 -9.75 -3.40 -10.83
CA THR A 238 -10.47 -2.33 -11.51
C THR A 238 -9.53 -1.53 -12.39
N THR A 239 -9.69 -1.67 -13.68
CA THR A 239 -8.95 -0.90 -14.68
C THR A 239 -9.68 0.35 -15.12
N SER A 240 -10.98 0.50 -14.80
CA SER A 240 -11.85 1.48 -15.44
C SER A 240 -12.63 2.39 -14.49
N SER A 241 -12.67 2.11 -13.21
CA SER A 241 -13.40 2.95 -12.26
C SER A 241 -12.53 3.35 -11.09
N SER A 242 -12.79 4.55 -10.58
CA SER A 242 -12.23 5.08 -9.37
C SER A 242 -12.06 3.99 -8.30
N GLY A 243 -10.85 3.61 -7.98
CA GLY A 243 -10.37 2.70 -6.94
C GLY A 243 -11.41 2.32 -5.89
N VAL A 244 -12.31 1.39 -6.25
CA VAL A 244 -13.48 1.06 -5.46
C VAL A 244 -13.10 0.44 -4.13
N TYR A 245 -11.98 -0.29 -4.12
CA TYR A 245 -11.47 -0.93 -2.91
C TYR A 245 -9.99 -0.61 -2.71
N TRP A 246 -9.68 -0.15 -1.52
CA TRP A 246 -8.34 -0.13 -0.99
C TRP A 246 -8.15 -1.36 -0.12
N VAL A 247 -6.98 -1.98 -0.19
CA VAL A 247 -6.67 -3.20 0.54
C VAL A 247 -5.45 -2.96 1.42
N PHE A 248 -5.60 -3.26 2.72
CA PHE A 248 -4.51 -3.32 3.68
C PHE A 248 -4.47 -4.71 4.28
N ASN A 249 -3.34 -5.38 4.16
CA ASN A 249 -3.13 -6.75 4.61
C ASN A 249 -1.88 -6.81 5.48
N PHE A 250 -2.06 -7.04 6.77
CA PHE A 250 -0.96 -7.14 7.71
C PHE A 250 -0.41 -8.56 7.68
N ALA A 251 0.82 -8.72 7.21
CA ALA A 251 1.58 -9.95 7.35
C ALA A 251 2.18 -10.10 8.75
N SER A 252 2.23 -8.99 9.51
CA SER A 252 2.68 -8.96 10.90
C SER A 252 1.72 -9.67 11.84
N ALA A 253 2.26 -10.31 12.88
CA ALA A 253 1.51 -10.92 13.97
C ALA A 253 2.38 -11.09 15.20
N TYR A 254 1.76 -11.19 16.38
CA TYR A 254 2.45 -11.45 17.63
C TYR A 254 2.05 -12.80 18.22
N SER A 255 2.98 -13.40 18.94
CA SER A 255 2.73 -14.54 19.82
C SER A 255 3.07 -14.14 21.25
N LEU A 256 2.22 -14.49 22.19
CA LEU A 256 2.47 -14.22 23.60
C LEU A 256 3.35 -15.31 24.20
N VAL A 257 4.28 -14.90 25.05
CA VAL A 257 5.10 -15.79 25.87
C VAL A 257 4.88 -15.45 27.33
N GLU A 258 4.82 -16.47 28.18
CA GLU A 258 4.73 -16.25 29.62
C GLU A 258 6.06 -15.71 30.15
N SER A 259 6.01 -14.54 30.76
CA SER A 259 7.18 -13.95 31.43
C SER A 259 7.53 -14.68 32.72
N LEU A 260 8.72 -14.44 33.24
CA LEU A 260 9.17 -14.95 34.57
C LEU A 260 8.25 -14.54 35.74
N PHE A 261 7.36 -13.58 35.53
CA PHE A 261 6.40 -13.09 36.53
C PHE A 261 4.96 -13.54 36.26
N GLY A 262 4.74 -14.49 35.33
CA GLY A 262 3.41 -14.99 34.97
C GLY A 262 2.57 -13.99 34.17
N ILE A 263 3.21 -12.99 33.54
CA ILE A 263 2.56 -12.04 32.61
C ILE A 263 2.82 -12.52 31.20
N GLU A 264 1.76 -12.60 30.39
CA GLU A 264 1.89 -12.87 28.96
C GLU A 264 2.29 -11.59 28.21
N ILE A 265 3.39 -11.65 27.48
CA ILE A 265 3.93 -10.55 26.69
C ILE A 265 4.31 -11.02 25.28
N SER A 266 4.25 -10.12 24.32
CA SER A 266 4.80 -10.39 22.99
C SER A 266 6.33 -10.50 23.03
N SER A 267 6.92 -11.18 22.06
CA SER A 267 8.38 -11.32 21.97
C SER A 267 8.86 -11.07 20.53
N SER A 268 10.08 -10.56 20.42
CA SER A 268 10.71 -10.33 19.11
C SER A 268 10.89 -11.66 18.34
N ASP A 269 11.16 -12.77 19.05
CA ASP A 269 11.19 -14.10 18.42
C ASP A 269 9.81 -14.56 17.94
N GLY A 270 8.74 -14.20 18.65
CA GLY A 270 7.37 -14.44 18.20
C GLY A 270 7.03 -13.68 16.90
N TYR A 271 7.50 -12.45 16.75
CA TYR A 271 7.37 -11.71 15.48
C TYR A 271 8.19 -12.35 14.35
N ARG A 272 9.42 -12.84 14.64
CA ARG A 272 10.28 -13.54 13.66
C ARG A 272 9.64 -14.85 13.19
N ASP A 273 9.12 -15.63 14.11
CA ASP A 273 8.46 -16.91 13.82
C ASP A 273 7.22 -16.68 12.94
N ASN A 274 6.35 -15.75 13.33
CA ASN A 274 5.19 -15.38 12.52
C ASN A 274 5.58 -14.91 11.11
N ALA A 275 6.62 -14.06 10.99
CA ALA A 275 7.11 -13.58 9.70
C ALA A 275 7.57 -14.74 8.80
N THR A 276 8.25 -15.74 9.35
CA THR A 276 8.67 -16.95 8.61
C THR A 276 7.49 -17.62 7.90
N HIS A 277 6.37 -17.75 8.57
CA HIS A 277 5.17 -18.41 8.03
C HIS A 277 4.36 -17.50 7.10
N THR A 278 4.10 -16.26 7.51
CA THR A 278 3.25 -15.35 6.75
C THR A 278 3.91 -14.88 5.45
N HIS A 279 5.22 -14.63 5.48
CA HIS A 279 5.95 -14.24 4.27
C HIS A 279 6.03 -15.39 3.27
N ALA A 280 6.34 -16.62 3.73
CA ALA A 280 6.32 -17.80 2.88
C ALA A 280 4.97 -17.97 2.19
N ALA A 281 3.87 -17.84 2.94
CA ALA A 281 2.52 -18.00 2.40
C ALA A 281 2.20 -16.94 1.31
N ILE A 282 2.60 -15.68 1.51
CA ILE A 282 2.36 -14.62 0.52
C ILE A 282 3.24 -14.84 -0.72
N ILE A 283 4.51 -15.19 -0.57
CA ILE A 283 5.42 -15.51 -1.69
C ILE A 283 4.86 -16.67 -2.52
N ASP A 284 4.43 -17.75 -1.85
CA ASP A 284 3.81 -18.89 -2.50
C ASP A 284 2.53 -18.50 -3.24
N TYR A 285 1.67 -17.68 -2.62
CA TYR A 285 0.46 -17.15 -3.26
C TYR A 285 0.80 -16.38 -4.54
N LEU A 286 1.75 -15.45 -4.48
CA LEU A 286 2.17 -14.64 -5.63
C LEU A 286 2.80 -15.44 -6.76
N SER A 287 3.44 -16.58 -6.43
CA SER A 287 4.08 -17.45 -7.43
C SER A 287 3.10 -18.40 -8.11
N GLN A 288 2.06 -18.86 -7.40
CA GLN A 288 1.16 -19.92 -7.85
C GLN A 288 -0.13 -19.40 -8.46
N ASN A 289 -0.51 -18.16 -8.21
CA ASN A 289 -1.75 -17.58 -8.69
C ASN A 289 -1.55 -16.60 -9.84
N GLU A 290 -2.65 -16.34 -10.56
CA GLU A 290 -2.69 -15.30 -11.58
C GLU A 290 -2.33 -13.94 -11.00
N PRO A 291 -1.50 -13.15 -11.69
CA PRO A 291 -1.06 -11.84 -11.17
C PRO A 291 -2.23 -10.87 -11.04
N GLY A 292 -2.23 -10.12 -9.94
CA GLY A 292 -3.24 -9.12 -9.66
C GLY A 292 -2.84 -8.23 -8.47
N PRO A 293 -3.58 -7.13 -8.23
CA PRO A 293 -3.29 -6.23 -7.12
C PRO A 293 -3.45 -6.95 -5.79
N VAL A 294 -2.51 -6.74 -4.87
CA VAL A 294 -2.56 -7.29 -3.51
C VAL A 294 -2.69 -6.20 -2.44
N GLY A 295 -2.73 -4.93 -2.85
CA GLY A 295 -2.85 -3.79 -1.95
C GLY A 295 -1.57 -3.46 -1.19
N VAL A 296 -1.73 -2.82 -0.04
CA VAL A 296 -0.62 -2.53 0.88
C VAL A 296 -0.43 -3.73 1.78
N ILE A 297 0.79 -4.29 1.80
CA ILE A 297 1.17 -5.40 2.68
C ILE A 297 2.16 -4.86 3.72
N LEU A 298 1.73 -4.81 4.98
CA LEU A 298 2.57 -4.39 6.10
C LEU A 298 3.16 -5.63 6.78
N MET A 299 4.50 -5.70 6.84
CA MET A 299 5.23 -6.89 7.28
C MET A 299 6.25 -6.57 8.38
N ASP A 300 6.53 -7.56 9.21
CA ASP A 300 7.67 -7.54 10.11
C ASP A 300 8.94 -7.94 9.36
N TYR A 301 10.11 -7.56 9.86
CA TYR A 301 11.44 -7.90 9.27
C TYR A 301 11.51 -7.66 7.76
N ALA A 302 10.91 -6.56 7.30
CA ALA A 302 10.91 -6.18 5.90
C ALA A 302 12.34 -5.97 5.37
N GLY A 303 12.62 -6.46 4.16
CA GLY A 303 13.89 -6.24 3.47
C GLY A 303 15.06 -7.14 3.91
N ILE A 304 14.85 -8.08 4.84
CA ILE A 304 15.86 -9.07 5.24
C ILE A 304 15.30 -10.49 5.17
N ASP A 305 16.13 -11.46 4.79
CA ASP A 305 15.69 -12.87 4.66
C ASP A 305 16.03 -13.71 5.88
N GLN A 306 16.95 -13.25 6.73
CA GLN A 306 17.37 -13.94 7.94
C GLN A 306 17.41 -12.98 9.11
N SER A 307 16.76 -13.32 10.22
CA SER A 307 16.80 -12.60 11.48
C SER A 307 17.01 -13.58 12.64
N GLY A 308 18.18 -13.54 13.28
CA GLY A 308 18.61 -14.57 14.20
C GLY A 308 18.58 -15.96 13.54
N ASP A 309 17.93 -16.91 14.19
CA ASP A 309 17.78 -18.28 13.67
C ASP A 309 16.57 -18.45 12.72
N PHE A 310 15.82 -17.37 12.45
CA PHE A 310 14.58 -17.41 11.68
C PHE A 310 14.81 -17.00 10.23
N ASN A 311 14.30 -17.80 9.29
CA ASN A 311 14.28 -17.49 7.86
C ASN A 311 13.05 -16.66 7.51
N THR A 312 13.12 -15.36 7.77
CA THR A 312 11.99 -14.42 7.61
C THR A 312 11.61 -14.14 6.16
N ARG A 313 12.51 -14.35 5.19
CA ARG A 313 12.26 -14.11 3.75
C ARG A 313 11.67 -12.72 3.43
N GLY A 314 11.98 -11.71 4.24
CA GLY A 314 11.38 -10.37 4.10
C GLY A 314 11.86 -9.63 2.87
N LYS A 315 13.12 -9.81 2.45
CA LYS A 315 13.64 -9.25 1.19
C LYS A 315 13.00 -9.92 -0.01
N GLU A 316 12.90 -11.23 0.00
CA GLU A 316 12.25 -12.00 -1.06
C GLU A 316 10.78 -11.58 -1.22
N LEU A 317 10.05 -11.37 -0.10
CA LEU A 317 8.68 -10.90 -0.15
C LEU A 317 8.56 -9.50 -0.76
N VAL A 318 9.41 -8.55 -0.36
CA VAL A 318 9.44 -7.20 -0.95
C VAL A 318 9.65 -7.28 -2.47
N GLU A 319 10.64 -8.06 -2.91
CA GLU A 319 10.93 -8.27 -4.33
C GLU A 319 9.74 -8.91 -5.07
N ALA A 320 9.08 -9.89 -4.47
CA ALA A 320 7.90 -10.56 -5.04
C ALA A 320 6.71 -9.60 -5.21
N ILE A 321 6.43 -8.75 -4.21
CA ILE A 321 5.35 -7.75 -4.28
C ILE A 321 5.64 -6.73 -5.37
N ILE A 322 6.87 -6.21 -5.43
CA ILE A 322 7.29 -5.26 -6.47
C ILE A 322 7.15 -5.89 -7.86
N ALA A 323 7.70 -7.08 -8.04
CA ALA A 323 7.65 -7.79 -9.32
C ALA A 323 6.21 -8.10 -9.77
N ASN A 324 5.33 -8.42 -8.84
CA ASN A 324 3.93 -8.70 -9.15
C ASN A 324 3.23 -7.52 -9.86
N ASN A 325 3.52 -6.26 -9.50
CA ASN A 325 2.96 -5.10 -10.20
C ASN A 325 3.22 -5.16 -11.71
N PHE A 326 4.43 -5.52 -12.10
CA PHE A 326 4.83 -5.55 -13.50
C PHE A 326 4.33 -6.77 -14.28
N ARG A 327 3.74 -7.76 -13.59
CA ARG A 327 3.08 -8.90 -14.22
C ARG A 327 1.66 -8.56 -14.64
N TYR A 328 0.88 -7.81 -13.84
CA TYR A 328 -0.52 -7.49 -14.18
C TYR A 328 -0.72 -6.09 -14.74
N LEU A 329 0.21 -5.14 -14.52
CA LEU A 329 0.11 -3.80 -15.10
C LEU A 329 0.67 -3.73 -16.53
N ALA A 330 1.57 -4.64 -16.94
CA ALA A 330 2.06 -4.73 -18.30
C ALA A 330 0.94 -5.02 -19.31
N ASP A 331 0.00 -5.89 -18.94
CA ASP A 331 -1.17 -6.21 -19.78
C ASP A 331 -2.10 -5.00 -19.98
N GLN A 332 -2.04 -3.99 -19.08
CA GLN A 332 -2.82 -2.76 -19.20
C GLN A 332 -2.18 -1.74 -20.14
N SER A 333 -0.87 -1.77 -20.32
CA SER A 333 -0.18 -0.90 -21.29
C SER A 333 -0.48 -1.28 -22.74
N ASP A 334 -0.76 -2.56 -22.99
CA ASP A 334 -1.22 -3.04 -24.31
C ASP A 334 -2.70 -2.74 -24.57
N VAL A 335 -3.52 -2.56 -23.51
CA VAL A 335 -4.92 -2.12 -23.61
C VAL A 335 -5.04 -0.60 -23.73
N SER A 336 -4.06 0.17 -23.28
CA SER A 336 -3.99 1.63 -23.47
C SER A 336 -3.33 2.06 -24.77
N SER A 337 -2.66 1.19 -25.49
CA SER A 337 -2.54 1.31 -26.94
C SER A 337 -3.97 1.17 -27.48
N PRO A 338 -4.56 2.19 -28.14
CA PRO A 338 -5.87 1.99 -28.74
C PRO A 338 -5.71 0.74 -29.56
N SER A 339 -6.43 -0.33 -29.20
CA SER A 339 -6.68 -1.41 -30.13
C SER A 339 -7.09 -0.65 -31.37
N ARG A 340 -6.19 -0.59 -32.34
CA ARG A 340 -6.49 0.02 -33.64
C ARG A 340 -7.81 -0.58 -34.00
N GLN A 341 -8.83 0.25 -33.91
CA GLN A 341 -10.20 -0.07 -34.18
C GLN A 341 -10.29 -0.85 -35.47
N LYS A 342 -10.35 -2.17 -35.37
CA LYS A 342 -10.85 -2.98 -36.49
C LYS A 342 -12.28 -2.56 -36.86
N ALA A 343 -12.95 -1.79 -36.00
CA ALA A 343 -14.29 -1.31 -36.21
C ALA A 343 -14.39 0.01 -37.03
N GLU A 344 -13.31 0.84 -37.08
CA GLU A 344 -13.35 2.06 -37.93
C GLU A 344 -12.84 1.83 -39.37
N ASP A 345 -12.10 0.77 -39.62
CA ASP A 345 -11.60 0.46 -40.97
C ASP A 345 -12.70 0.01 -41.97
N ASP A 346 -13.93 -0.23 -41.50
CA ASP A 346 -15.08 -0.59 -42.35
C ASP A 346 -16.15 0.52 -42.41
N ALA A 347 -15.92 1.71 -41.90
CA ALA A 347 -16.86 2.81 -42.02
C ALA A 347 -17.04 3.21 -43.48
N LEU A 348 -18.28 3.17 -43.94
CA LEU A 348 -18.67 3.60 -45.27
C LEU A 348 -19.24 5.01 -45.21
N PHE A 349 -18.86 5.86 -46.16
CA PHE A 349 -19.33 7.23 -46.24
C PHE A 349 -20.04 7.45 -47.60
N THR A 350 -21.05 8.31 -47.61
CA THR A 350 -21.63 8.79 -48.89
C THR A 350 -20.58 9.60 -49.66
N LEU A 351 -20.84 9.89 -50.91
CA LEU A 351 -19.95 10.74 -51.70
C LEU A 351 -19.84 12.14 -51.17
N GLU A 352 -20.82 12.60 -50.36
CA GLU A 352 -20.84 13.86 -49.65
C GLU A 352 -20.16 13.80 -48.26
N GLY A 353 -19.53 12.65 -47.90
CA GLY A 353 -18.75 12.47 -46.65
C GLY A 353 -19.58 12.12 -45.42
N LYS A 354 -20.85 11.72 -45.54
CA LYS A 354 -21.71 11.34 -44.42
C LYS A 354 -21.55 9.84 -44.10
N GLN A 355 -21.25 9.47 -42.89
CA GLN A 355 -21.11 8.08 -42.48
C GLN A 355 -22.43 7.30 -42.57
N VAL A 356 -22.40 6.06 -43.04
CA VAL A 356 -23.57 5.22 -43.31
C VAL A 356 -23.48 3.92 -42.54
N ALA A 357 -24.42 3.70 -41.61
CA ALA A 357 -24.49 2.48 -40.79
C ALA A 357 -25.06 1.28 -41.58
N SER A 358 -25.96 1.53 -42.56
CA SER A 358 -26.58 0.48 -43.38
C SER A 358 -26.65 0.93 -44.87
N PRO A 359 -25.68 0.53 -45.69
CA PRO A 359 -25.64 0.97 -47.08
C PRO A 359 -26.76 0.28 -47.92
N SER A 360 -27.42 1.07 -48.72
CA SER A 360 -28.41 0.57 -49.67
C SER A 360 -27.74 0.04 -50.95
N SER A 361 -28.34 -0.98 -51.58
CA SER A 361 -27.88 -1.52 -52.88
C SER A 361 -27.89 -0.45 -53.98
N HIS A 362 -26.97 -0.58 -54.94
CA HIS A 362 -26.81 0.30 -56.12
C HIS A 362 -26.27 1.72 -55.84
N LYS A 363 -25.75 2.02 -54.67
CA LYS A 363 -25.07 3.31 -54.39
C LYS A 363 -23.55 3.14 -54.28
N ALA A 364 -22.82 4.21 -54.64
CA ALA A 364 -21.38 4.28 -54.46
C ALA A 364 -21.07 4.88 -53.08
N TYR A 365 -20.13 4.26 -52.39
CA TYR A 365 -19.65 4.71 -51.08
C TYR A 365 -18.14 4.88 -51.11
N ILE A 366 -17.63 5.70 -50.20
CA ILE A 366 -16.20 5.86 -49.96
C ILE A 366 -15.83 5.03 -48.74
N ARG A 367 -14.84 4.17 -48.87
CA ARG A 367 -14.20 3.45 -47.73
C ARG A 367 -12.82 4.02 -47.47
N LYS A 368 -12.51 4.29 -46.21
CA LYS A 368 -11.17 4.67 -45.77
C LYS A 368 -10.40 3.37 -45.48
N GLY A 369 -9.32 3.12 -46.20
CA GLY A 369 -8.47 1.95 -45.95
C GLY A 369 -7.53 2.14 -44.74
N ALA A 370 -6.97 1.05 -44.19
CA ALA A 370 -6.00 1.06 -43.11
C ALA A 370 -4.73 1.89 -43.43
N ASP A 371 -4.45 2.13 -44.71
CA ASP A 371 -3.39 3.01 -45.22
C ASP A 371 -3.80 4.49 -45.27
N GLY A 372 -4.97 4.86 -44.73
CA GLY A 372 -5.53 6.20 -44.73
C GLY A 372 -6.08 6.66 -46.09
N LYS A 373 -5.96 5.84 -47.16
CA LYS A 373 -6.44 6.22 -48.51
C LYS A 373 -7.93 5.95 -48.68
N LEU A 374 -8.61 6.90 -49.32
CA LEU A 374 -10.03 6.80 -49.64
C LEU A 374 -10.20 6.01 -50.94
N ARG A 375 -11.06 4.97 -50.92
CA ARG A 375 -11.35 4.11 -52.06
C ARG A 375 -12.86 4.07 -52.28
N LYS A 376 -13.27 4.21 -53.56
CA LYS A 376 -14.68 4.08 -53.97
C LYS A 376 -15.09 2.60 -53.93
N LYS A 377 -16.20 2.28 -53.26
CA LYS A 377 -16.80 0.94 -53.21
C LYS A 377 -18.20 0.99 -53.83
N LEU A 378 -18.42 0.17 -54.82
CA LEU A 378 -19.75 -0.07 -55.41
C LEU A 378 -20.30 -1.38 -54.82
N LEU A 379 -21.44 -1.30 -54.14
CA LEU A 379 -22.16 -2.48 -53.71
C LEU A 379 -23.09 -2.91 -54.82
N LYS A 380 -22.77 -4.05 -55.45
CA LYS A 380 -23.63 -4.79 -56.38
C LYS A 380 -24.16 -5.99 -55.60
N HIS A 381 -25.47 -6.17 -55.60
CA HIS A 381 -26.07 -7.45 -55.30
C HIS A 381 -26.25 -8.23 -56.58
#